data_e406ef67e657b5f2f01eeadf4bbafcb6
#
_entry.id   e406ef67e657b5f2f01eeadf4bbafcb6
#
_cell.length_a   1.000
_cell.length_b   1.000
_cell.length_c   1.000
_cell.angle_alpha   90.00
_cell.angle_beta   90.00
_cell.angle_gamma   90.00
#
_symmetry.space_group_name_H-M   'P 1'
#
loop_
_entity.id
_entity.type
_entity.pdbx_description
1 polymer ?
#
loop_
_entity_poly.entity_id
_entity_poly.type
_entity_poly.pdbx_seq_one_letter_code
_entity_poly.pdbx_strand_id
1 'polypeptide(L)'
;MAKRLLSQTDGVIDITDPVKRDWVLRNSKASDVWGIGRKMNAHLEAMGIYTAMDLARADARTLRQKFSVVVEKTARELGGTPCLELEDVEMAKHEICSSRMFGERLSDLPSIKQAVATYVGRAAQKLRAQGSLCKRMRVSIRTGMFNPNEAHHAQGALVELPYPTCDTLLMTRLASQAVEQVFRPGFRYSKAEVLLMGLRAPGDFSGDLFAARQPPTRDRAMQVMDDINQRWGRGTLRVASVPLVPAWGMKREMMSQSYTTRIDQLWTIRG
;
A
#
# COMPACT_ATOMS: atom_id res chain seq x y z
N MET A 1 11.85 -12.99 -14.17
CA MET A 1 12.46 -14.05 -15.01
C MET A 1 12.34 -13.71 -16.49
N ALA A 2 11.19 -13.77 -17.15
CA ALA A 2 11.04 -13.53 -18.61
C ALA A 2 11.71 -12.23 -19.10
N LYS A 3 11.58 -11.12 -18.37
CA LYS A 3 12.23 -9.84 -18.74
C LYS A 3 13.77 -9.88 -18.77
N ARG A 4 14.41 -10.76 -18.02
CA ARG A 4 15.88 -10.94 -18.05
C ARG A 4 16.33 -11.87 -19.18
N LEU A 5 15.43 -12.70 -19.66
CA LEU A 5 15.63 -13.60 -20.80
C LEU A 5 15.04 -12.99 -22.09
N LEU A 6 15.02 -11.65 -22.20
CA LEU A 6 14.31 -10.89 -23.23
C LEU A 6 14.79 -11.27 -24.64
N SER A 7 16.09 -11.50 -24.82
CA SER A 7 16.66 -11.93 -26.11
C SER A 7 16.18 -13.31 -26.58
N GLN A 8 15.56 -14.10 -25.69
CA GLN A 8 15.12 -15.47 -25.98
C GLN A 8 13.60 -15.66 -25.78
N THR A 9 12.91 -14.67 -25.20
CA THR A 9 11.50 -14.82 -24.76
C THR A 9 10.61 -13.64 -25.14
N ASP A 10 11.12 -12.59 -25.76
CA ASP A 10 10.41 -11.31 -26.00
C ASP A 10 9.72 -10.75 -24.74
N GLY A 11 10.23 -11.12 -23.57
CA GLY A 11 9.69 -10.70 -22.26
C GLY A 11 8.46 -11.48 -21.78
N VAL A 12 8.00 -12.47 -22.54
CA VAL A 12 6.89 -13.37 -22.19
C VAL A 12 7.31 -14.82 -22.39
N ILE A 13 6.98 -15.67 -21.44
CA ILE A 13 7.24 -17.11 -21.57
C ILE A 13 6.13 -17.90 -20.88
N ASP A 14 5.60 -18.89 -21.58
CA ASP A 14 4.71 -19.91 -21.01
C ASP A 14 5.57 -21.01 -20.37
N ILE A 15 5.41 -21.21 -19.08
CA ILE A 15 6.12 -22.21 -18.26
C ILE A 15 5.20 -23.38 -17.83
N THR A 16 4.06 -23.52 -18.46
CA THR A 16 3.14 -24.66 -18.23
C THR A 16 3.82 -25.97 -18.61
N ASP A 17 4.57 -25.97 -19.73
CA ASP A 17 5.39 -27.08 -20.14
C ASP A 17 6.58 -27.32 -19.17
N PRO A 18 6.71 -28.52 -18.58
CA PRO A 18 7.79 -28.82 -17.64
C PRO A 18 9.20 -28.59 -18.22
N VAL A 19 9.43 -28.87 -19.51
CA VAL A 19 10.75 -28.70 -20.15
C VAL A 19 11.12 -27.21 -20.22
N LYS A 20 10.18 -26.38 -20.65
CA LYS A 20 10.36 -24.91 -20.69
C LYS A 20 10.52 -24.34 -19.30
N ARG A 21 9.73 -24.81 -18.34
CA ARG A 21 9.84 -24.41 -16.93
C ARG A 21 11.24 -24.72 -16.39
N ASP A 22 11.71 -25.94 -16.54
CA ASP A 22 13.03 -26.35 -16.07
C ASP A 22 14.14 -25.51 -16.69
N TRP A 23 14.04 -25.22 -18.01
CA TRP A 23 14.99 -24.36 -18.68
C TRP A 23 15.00 -22.94 -18.08
N VAL A 24 13.83 -22.32 -17.86
CA VAL A 24 13.72 -20.99 -17.24
C VAL A 24 14.31 -20.98 -15.83
N LEU A 25 13.99 -21.98 -15.02
CA LEU A 25 14.44 -22.05 -13.63
C LEU A 25 15.97 -22.21 -13.54
N ARG A 26 16.59 -23.00 -14.42
CA ARG A 26 18.06 -23.15 -14.48
C ARG A 26 18.77 -21.88 -14.93
N ASN A 27 18.15 -21.09 -15.82
CA ASN A 27 18.73 -19.87 -16.38
C ASN A 27 18.32 -18.60 -15.59
N SER A 28 17.60 -18.74 -14.47
CA SER A 28 17.21 -17.64 -13.61
C SER A 28 17.89 -17.74 -12.25
N LYS A 29 18.40 -16.61 -11.73
CA LYS A 29 18.95 -16.57 -10.38
C LYS A 29 17.84 -16.67 -9.33
N ALA A 30 18.14 -17.22 -8.15
CA ALA A 30 17.21 -17.21 -7.02
C ALA A 30 16.75 -15.79 -6.65
N SER A 31 17.63 -14.81 -6.76
CA SER A 31 17.31 -13.38 -6.54
C SER A 31 16.29 -12.79 -7.52
N ASP A 32 16.00 -13.45 -8.65
CA ASP A 32 15.02 -13.01 -9.64
C ASP A 32 13.59 -13.52 -9.32
N VAL A 33 13.49 -14.40 -8.35
CA VAL A 33 12.21 -14.93 -7.88
C VAL A 33 11.50 -13.86 -7.03
N TRP A 34 10.21 -13.65 -7.30
CA TRP A 34 9.41 -12.72 -6.49
C TRP A 34 9.41 -13.15 -5.03
N GLY A 35 9.62 -12.20 -4.13
CA GLY A 35 9.71 -12.45 -2.68
C GLY A 35 11.12 -12.74 -2.16
N ILE A 36 12.10 -13.00 -3.04
CA ILE A 36 13.50 -13.19 -2.64
C ILE A 36 14.24 -11.87 -2.68
N GLY A 37 14.32 -11.20 -1.52
CA GLY A 37 15.06 -9.95 -1.36
C GLY A 37 16.57 -10.18 -1.14
N ARG A 38 17.35 -9.10 -1.20
CA ARG A 38 18.82 -9.15 -1.09
C ARG A 38 19.33 -9.93 0.14
N LYS A 39 18.74 -9.69 1.32
CA LYS A 39 19.15 -10.40 2.55
C LYS A 39 18.86 -11.89 2.49
N MET A 40 17.68 -12.25 2.00
CA MET A 40 17.29 -13.64 1.84
C MET A 40 18.15 -14.36 0.80
N ASN A 41 18.44 -13.70 -0.32
CA ASN A 41 19.33 -14.26 -1.35
C ASN A 41 20.72 -14.60 -0.80
N ALA A 42 21.31 -13.72 0.02
CA ALA A 42 22.60 -14.01 0.66
C ALA A 42 22.56 -15.26 1.56
N HIS A 43 21.46 -15.48 2.29
CA HIS A 43 21.29 -16.70 3.08
C HIS A 43 21.08 -17.95 2.21
N LEU A 44 20.36 -17.82 1.08
CA LEU A 44 20.18 -18.92 0.12
C LEU A 44 21.52 -19.30 -0.54
N GLU A 45 22.32 -18.31 -0.94
CA GLU A 45 23.67 -18.54 -1.49
C GLU A 45 24.60 -19.24 -0.49
N ALA A 46 24.52 -18.88 0.81
CA ALA A 46 25.26 -19.60 1.87
C ALA A 46 24.82 -21.05 2.07
N MET A 47 23.63 -21.41 1.56
CA MET A 47 23.13 -22.82 1.52
C MET A 47 23.40 -23.51 0.19
N GLY A 48 24.13 -22.88 -0.75
CA GLY A 48 24.38 -23.41 -2.08
C GLY A 48 23.22 -23.28 -3.07
N ILE A 49 22.23 -22.42 -2.78
CA ILE A 49 21.05 -22.17 -3.61
C ILE A 49 21.28 -20.91 -4.41
N TYR A 50 21.67 -21.03 -5.68
CA TYR A 50 22.01 -19.91 -6.55
C TYR A 50 20.97 -19.63 -7.62
N THR A 51 20.31 -20.69 -8.14
CA THR A 51 19.31 -20.61 -9.20
C THR A 51 17.89 -20.79 -8.67
N ALA A 52 16.91 -20.39 -9.46
CA ALA A 52 15.51 -20.69 -9.18
C ALA A 52 15.23 -22.20 -9.18
N MET A 53 16.01 -22.97 -9.96
CA MET A 53 15.95 -24.44 -9.96
C MET A 53 16.45 -25.01 -8.63
N ASP A 54 17.58 -24.51 -8.09
CA ASP A 54 18.07 -24.96 -6.80
C ASP A 54 17.05 -24.69 -5.71
N LEU A 55 16.40 -23.52 -5.74
CA LEU A 55 15.33 -23.18 -4.81
C LEU A 55 14.12 -24.11 -4.94
N ALA A 56 13.69 -24.42 -6.17
CA ALA A 56 12.57 -25.33 -6.44
C ALA A 56 12.83 -26.77 -5.94
N ARG A 57 14.09 -27.19 -5.92
CA ARG A 57 14.53 -28.51 -5.48
C ARG A 57 14.99 -28.58 -4.03
N ALA A 58 15.10 -27.44 -3.38
CA ALA A 58 15.53 -27.38 -1.98
C ALA A 58 14.51 -28.07 -1.06
N ASP A 59 15.00 -28.66 0.02
CA ASP A 59 14.14 -29.33 1.00
C ASP A 59 13.15 -28.36 1.64
N ALA A 60 11.87 -28.63 1.41
CA ALA A 60 10.76 -27.78 1.86
C ALA A 60 10.75 -27.56 3.37
N ARG A 61 11.10 -28.59 4.14
CA ARG A 61 11.14 -28.51 5.60
C ARG A 61 12.24 -27.56 6.08
N THR A 62 13.41 -27.66 5.48
CA THR A 62 14.55 -26.76 5.75
C THR A 62 14.23 -25.32 5.38
N LEU A 63 13.61 -25.08 4.24
CA LEU A 63 13.19 -23.73 3.82
C LEU A 63 12.19 -23.13 4.82
N ARG A 64 11.21 -23.92 5.26
CA ARG A 64 10.21 -23.48 6.25
C ARG A 64 10.84 -23.14 7.60
N GLN A 65 11.77 -23.96 8.09
CA GLN A 65 12.45 -23.74 9.37
C GLN A 65 13.39 -22.54 9.35
N LYS A 66 14.19 -22.39 8.30
CA LYS A 66 15.20 -21.31 8.20
C LYS A 66 14.64 -19.97 7.77
N PHE A 67 13.55 -19.96 7.00
CA PHE A 67 12.97 -18.73 6.46
C PHE A 67 11.51 -18.56 6.89
N SER A 68 10.59 -19.17 6.15
CA SER A 68 9.15 -19.09 6.45
C SER A 68 8.35 -20.06 5.56
N VAL A 69 7.07 -20.24 5.92
CA VAL A 69 6.10 -20.96 5.08
C VAL A 69 5.93 -20.32 3.70
N VAL A 70 6.15 -19.02 3.58
CA VAL A 70 6.04 -18.31 2.28
C VAL A 70 7.13 -18.76 1.33
N VAL A 71 8.39 -18.86 1.79
CA VAL A 71 9.51 -19.33 0.96
C VAL A 71 9.34 -20.78 0.58
N GLU A 72 8.86 -21.63 1.50
CA GLU A 72 8.50 -23.03 1.20
C GLU A 72 7.45 -23.11 0.08
N LYS A 73 6.35 -22.36 0.19
CA LYS A 73 5.30 -22.31 -0.83
C LYS A 73 5.85 -21.83 -2.17
N THR A 74 6.66 -20.76 -2.17
CA THR A 74 7.32 -20.25 -3.37
C THR A 74 8.17 -21.34 -4.06
N ALA A 75 8.94 -22.12 -3.29
CA ALA A 75 9.74 -23.21 -3.84
C ALA A 75 8.87 -24.31 -4.47
N ARG A 76 7.77 -24.69 -3.83
CA ARG A 76 6.81 -25.67 -4.38
C ARG A 76 6.13 -25.16 -5.65
N GLU A 77 5.73 -23.89 -5.68
CA GLU A 77 5.11 -23.27 -6.86
C GLU A 77 6.09 -23.18 -8.05
N LEU A 78 7.36 -22.90 -7.81
CA LEU A 78 8.41 -23.00 -8.82
C LEU A 78 8.51 -24.42 -9.38
N GLY A 79 8.37 -25.44 -8.53
CA GLY A 79 8.31 -26.86 -8.92
C GLY A 79 7.02 -27.25 -9.67
N GLY A 80 6.04 -26.34 -9.77
CA GLY A 80 4.76 -26.56 -10.45
C GLY A 80 3.63 -27.07 -9.57
N THR A 81 3.79 -27.05 -8.24
CA THR A 81 2.72 -27.42 -7.29
C THR A 81 2.02 -26.15 -6.82
N PRO A 82 0.75 -25.90 -7.16
CA PRO A 82 0.01 -24.72 -6.71
C PRO A 82 -0.17 -24.78 -5.18
N CYS A 83 0.18 -23.70 -4.50
CA CYS A 83 0.08 -23.58 -3.03
C CYS A 83 -0.90 -22.48 -2.60
N LEU A 84 -1.36 -21.67 -3.52
CA LEU A 84 -2.37 -20.64 -3.31
C LEU A 84 -3.52 -20.91 -4.27
N GLU A 85 -4.73 -20.89 -3.74
CA GLU A 85 -5.95 -20.91 -4.54
C GLU A 85 -6.27 -19.51 -5.03
N LEU A 86 -7.06 -19.40 -6.09
CA LEU A 86 -7.60 -18.13 -6.53
C LEU A 86 -8.62 -17.65 -5.49
N GLU A 87 -8.39 -16.49 -4.91
CA GLU A 87 -9.34 -15.89 -3.97
C GLU A 87 -10.45 -15.19 -4.77
N ASP A 88 -11.63 -15.78 -4.82
CA ASP A 88 -12.80 -15.20 -5.49
C ASP A 88 -13.48 -14.10 -4.68
N VAL A 89 -13.21 -14.01 -3.37
CA VAL A 89 -13.78 -13.02 -2.46
C VAL A 89 -12.67 -12.18 -1.83
N GLU A 90 -12.75 -10.86 -2.01
CA GLU A 90 -11.82 -9.93 -1.36
C GLU A 90 -12.07 -9.94 0.16
N MET A 91 -11.13 -10.49 0.92
CA MET A 91 -11.19 -10.46 2.38
C MET A 91 -11.11 -9.04 2.92
N ALA A 92 -11.83 -8.76 4.01
CA ALA A 92 -11.76 -7.48 4.70
C ALA A 92 -10.31 -7.18 5.13
N LYS A 93 -9.83 -5.99 4.82
CA LYS A 93 -8.46 -5.58 5.16
C LYS A 93 -8.34 -5.38 6.68
N HIS A 94 -7.31 -5.94 7.26
CA HIS A 94 -6.99 -5.74 8.68
C HIS A 94 -6.38 -4.36 8.97
N GLU A 95 -5.79 -3.74 7.93
CA GLU A 95 -5.20 -2.40 7.98
C GLU A 95 -5.45 -1.66 6.66
N ILE A 96 -5.64 -0.36 6.73
CA ILE A 96 -5.81 0.51 5.56
C ILE A 96 -4.72 1.56 5.55
N CYS A 97 -3.84 1.48 4.56
CA CYS A 97 -2.78 2.46 4.34
C CYS A 97 -3.14 3.45 3.23
N SER A 98 -2.89 4.73 3.48
CA SER A 98 -2.91 5.78 2.47
C SER A 98 -1.61 6.57 2.54
N SER A 99 -0.77 6.43 1.53
CA SER A 99 0.52 7.12 1.48
C SER A 99 0.88 7.51 0.05
N ARG A 100 1.59 8.62 -0.11
CA ARG A 100 2.17 9.05 -1.38
C ARG A 100 3.47 9.80 -1.16
N MET A 101 4.37 9.72 -2.12
CA MET A 101 5.47 10.67 -2.23
C MET A 101 4.93 12.01 -2.72
N PHE A 102 5.51 13.09 -2.25
CA PHE A 102 5.23 14.42 -2.73
C PHE A 102 5.89 14.65 -4.09
N GLY A 103 5.26 15.43 -4.96
CA GLY A 103 5.85 15.87 -6.24
C GLY A 103 7.04 16.79 -6.04
N GLU A 104 7.03 17.51 -4.91
CA GLU A 104 8.11 18.38 -4.43
C GLU A 104 8.38 18.08 -2.96
N ARG A 105 9.60 18.37 -2.50
CA ARG A 105 9.94 18.27 -1.08
C ARG A 105 9.21 19.35 -0.29
N LEU A 106 8.52 18.97 0.78
CA LEU A 106 7.84 19.90 1.67
C LEU A 106 8.69 20.20 2.90
N SER A 107 8.80 21.47 3.25
CA SER A 107 9.54 21.96 4.43
C SER A 107 8.65 22.70 5.42
N ASP A 108 7.39 22.94 5.07
CA ASP A 108 6.45 23.68 5.89
C ASP A 108 5.37 22.77 6.50
N LEU A 109 4.98 23.05 7.72
CA LEU A 109 3.99 22.29 8.47
C LEU A 109 2.57 22.36 7.84
N PRO A 110 2.08 23.52 7.37
CA PRO A 110 0.76 23.60 6.77
C PRO A 110 0.57 22.68 5.56
N SER A 111 1.51 22.64 4.64
CA SER A 111 1.45 21.76 3.44
C SER A 111 1.46 20.28 3.82
N ILE A 112 2.24 19.88 4.82
CA ILE A 112 2.27 18.50 5.32
C ILE A 112 0.91 18.14 5.97
N LYS A 113 0.32 19.04 6.75
CA LYS A 113 -1.02 18.83 7.33
C LYS A 113 -2.10 18.67 6.26
N GLN A 114 -2.06 19.47 5.21
CA GLN A 114 -2.96 19.34 4.04
C GLN A 114 -2.83 17.97 3.36
N ALA A 115 -1.59 17.51 3.17
CA ALA A 115 -1.32 16.20 2.58
C ALA A 115 -1.86 15.06 3.46
N VAL A 116 -1.60 15.13 4.77
CA VAL A 116 -2.11 14.15 5.74
C VAL A 116 -3.64 14.17 5.80
N ALA A 117 -4.28 15.34 5.82
CA ALA A 117 -5.74 15.45 5.76
C ALA A 117 -6.33 14.77 4.51
N THR A 118 -5.67 14.94 3.36
CA THR A 118 -6.05 14.26 2.11
C THR A 118 -5.92 12.74 2.24
N TYR A 119 -4.85 12.25 2.88
CA TYR A 119 -4.64 10.80 3.04
C TYR A 119 -5.58 10.20 4.07
N VAL A 120 -5.91 10.92 5.14
CA VAL A 120 -6.97 10.54 6.09
C VAL A 120 -8.31 10.40 5.37
N GLY A 121 -8.70 11.39 4.57
CA GLY A 121 -9.95 11.34 3.80
C GLY A 121 -10.04 10.10 2.91
N ARG A 122 -8.95 9.78 2.19
CA ARG A 122 -8.87 8.57 1.33
C ARG A 122 -8.92 7.27 2.13
N ALA A 123 -8.24 7.22 3.28
CA ALA A 123 -8.23 6.04 4.14
C ALA A 123 -9.61 5.82 4.78
N ALA A 124 -10.23 6.89 5.29
CA ALA A 124 -11.57 6.86 5.90
C ALA A 124 -12.66 6.47 4.88
N GLN A 125 -12.57 6.92 3.64
CA GLN A 125 -13.47 6.49 2.56
C GLN A 125 -13.37 4.97 2.32
N LYS A 126 -12.15 4.42 2.27
CA LYS A 126 -11.94 2.97 2.12
C LYS A 126 -12.46 2.21 3.34
N LEU A 127 -12.26 2.76 4.54
CA LEU A 127 -12.74 2.19 5.79
C LEU A 127 -14.26 2.06 5.78
N ARG A 128 -14.97 3.13 5.39
CA ARG A 128 -16.43 3.11 5.26
C ARG A 128 -16.92 2.18 4.15
N ALA A 129 -16.25 2.15 3.00
CA ALA A 129 -16.59 1.23 1.91
C ALA A 129 -16.47 -0.24 2.32
N GLN A 130 -15.58 -0.56 3.29
CA GLN A 130 -15.45 -1.89 3.89
C GLN A 130 -16.49 -2.13 5.01
N GLY A 131 -17.25 -1.11 5.45
CA GLY A 131 -18.14 -1.20 6.60
C GLY A 131 -17.43 -1.35 7.94
N SER A 132 -16.20 -0.85 8.07
CA SER A 132 -15.37 -1.03 9.27
C SER A 132 -15.19 0.27 10.04
N LEU A 133 -14.86 0.14 11.33
CA LEU A 133 -14.46 1.21 12.23
C LEU A 133 -12.98 1.05 12.58
N CYS A 134 -12.31 2.17 12.88
CA CYS A 134 -10.90 2.22 13.25
C CYS A 134 -10.74 2.66 14.70
N LYS A 135 -9.90 1.95 15.48
CA LYS A 135 -9.58 2.31 16.87
C LYS A 135 -8.27 3.07 16.99
N ARG A 136 -7.30 2.82 16.11
CA ARG A 136 -5.96 3.40 16.15
C ARG A 136 -5.51 3.85 14.77
N MET A 137 -4.79 4.96 14.72
CA MET A 137 -4.23 5.50 13.49
C MET A 137 -2.76 5.86 13.72
N ARG A 138 -1.89 5.49 12.79
CA ARG A 138 -0.50 5.94 12.77
C ARG A 138 -0.33 6.97 11.66
N VAL A 139 0.26 8.12 12.03
CA VAL A 139 0.64 9.16 11.08
C VAL A 139 2.16 9.24 11.05
N SER A 140 2.77 9.17 9.88
CA SER A 140 4.23 9.26 9.74
C SER A 140 4.64 10.13 8.58
N ILE A 141 5.77 10.81 8.75
CA ILE A 141 6.43 11.65 7.74
C ILE A 141 7.90 11.27 7.64
N ARG A 142 8.45 11.35 6.42
CA ARG A 142 9.87 11.06 6.21
C ARG A 142 10.49 11.85 5.07
N THR A 143 11.78 12.08 5.17
CA THR A 143 12.64 12.65 4.12
C THR A 143 13.01 11.61 3.07
N GLY A 144 13.80 11.97 2.08
CA GLY A 144 14.36 11.04 1.09
C GLY A 144 15.42 10.15 1.73
N MET A 145 15.10 8.86 1.93
CA MET A 145 15.98 7.92 2.65
C MET A 145 17.10 7.32 1.80
N PHE A 146 17.11 7.59 0.49
CA PHE A 146 18.08 7.01 -0.45
C PHE A 146 19.15 8.00 -0.94
N ASN A 147 18.97 9.29 -0.67
CA ASN A 147 19.92 10.31 -1.04
C ASN A 147 20.88 10.55 0.15
N PRO A 148 22.18 10.18 0.05
CA PRO A 148 23.14 10.36 1.13
C PRO A 148 23.42 11.84 1.44
N ASN A 149 23.12 12.75 0.52
CA ASN A 149 23.35 14.18 0.65
C ASN A 149 22.16 14.93 1.29
N GLU A 150 21.06 14.24 1.62
CA GLU A 150 19.91 14.82 2.32
C GLU A 150 19.92 14.41 3.80
N ALA A 151 19.65 15.35 4.69
CA ALA A 151 19.46 15.06 6.10
C ALA A 151 18.24 14.12 6.27
N HIS A 152 18.44 13.03 7.00
CA HIS A 152 17.42 12.01 7.18
C HIS A 152 16.60 12.26 8.44
N HIS A 153 15.28 12.28 8.27
CA HIS A 153 14.31 12.32 9.36
C HIS A 153 13.12 11.42 9.00
N ALA A 154 12.80 10.48 9.86
CA ALA A 154 11.63 9.60 9.72
C ALA A 154 11.01 9.41 11.10
N GLN A 155 9.83 9.95 11.29
CA GLN A 155 9.10 9.87 12.55
C GLN A 155 7.62 9.57 12.30
N GLY A 156 7.00 8.92 13.27
CA GLY A 156 5.58 8.64 13.26
C GLY A 156 5.00 8.66 14.67
N ALA A 157 3.76 9.11 14.78
CA ALA A 157 2.98 9.11 16.00
C ALA A 157 1.81 8.12 15.88
N LEU A 158 1.58 7.36 16.93
CA LEU A 158 0.40 6.53 17.09
C LEU A 158 -0.68 7.35 17.79
N VAL A 159 -1.85 7.41 17.18
CA VAL A 159 -3.03 8.13 17.68
C VAL A 159 -4.08 7.10 18.08
N GLU A 160 -4.44 7.05 19.33
CA GLU A 160 -5.64 6.34 19.78
C GLU A 160 -6.86 7.24 19.60
N LEU A 161 -7.87 6.70 18.93
CA LEU A 161 -9.14 7.39 18.76
C LEU A 161 -9.99 7.23 20.03
N PRO A 162 -10.74 8.27 20.47
CA PRO A 162 -11.50 8.22 21.71
C PRO A 162 -12.53 7.08 21.71
N TYR A 163 -13.02 6.73 20.53
CA TYR A 163 -13.91 5.60 20.26
C TYR A 163 -13.63 5.04 18.86
N PRO A 164 -14.00 3.79 18.58
CA PRO A 164 -13.94 3.26 17.22
C PRO A 164 -14.81 4.10 16.28
N THR A 165 -14.22 4.59 15.20
CA THR A 165 -14.86 5.59 14.33
C THR A 165 -14.45 5.45 12.86
N CYS A 166 -15.31 5.97 11.97
CA CYS A 166 -15.01 6.24 10.57
C CYS A 166 -15.18 7.73 10.21
N ASP A 167 -15.32 8.61 11.24
CA ASP A 167 -15.51 10.06 11.07
C ASP A 167 -14.23 10.72 10.55
N THR A 168 -14.24 11.12 9.28
CA THR A 168 -13.13 11.81 8.62
C THR A 168 -12.73 13.10 9.32
N LEU A 169 -13.68 13.85 9.91
CA LEU A 169 -13.40 15.13 10.55
C LEU A 169 -12.61 14.92 11.85
N LEU A 170 -13.06 13.99 12.70
CA LEU A 170 -12.37 13.63 13.94
C LEU A 170 -10.96 13.11 13.63
N MET A 171 -10.86 12.16 12.70
CA MET A 171 -9.59 11.57 12.32
C MET A 171 -8.62 12.60 11.75
N THR A 172 -9.09 13.53 10.91
CA THR A 172 -8.27 14.62 10.34
C THR A 172 -7.74 15.57 11.41
N ARG A 173 -8.58 15.94 12.38
CA ARG A 173 -8.18 16.79 13.51
C ARG A 173 -7.06 16.15 14.32
N LEU A 174 -7.23 14.89 14.71
CA LEU A 174 -6.25 14.15 15.50
C LEU A 174 -4.97 13.86 14.70
N ALA A 175 -5.09 13.57 13.40
CA ALA A 175 -3.93 13.39 12.53
C ALA A 175 -3.12 14.69 12.38
N SER A 176 -3.79 15.84 12.30
CA SER A 176 -3.13 17.15 12.26
C SER A 176 -2.30 17.42 13.52
N GLN A 177 -2.83 17.08 14.69
CA GLN A 177 -2.09 17.18 15.96
C GLN A 177 -0.90 16.22 16.00
N ALA A 178 -1.06 15.00 15.49
CA ALA A 178 0.04 14.05 15.39
C ALA A 178 1.16 14.53 14.47
N VAL A 179 0.84 15.21 13.38
CA VAL A 179 1.85 15.83 12.49
C VAL A 179 2.66 16.89 13.23
N GLU A 180 2.03 17.72 14.07
CA GLU A 180 2.73 18.72 14.87
C GLU A 180 3.78 18.09 15.79
N GLN A 181 3.48 16.95 16.37
CA GLN A 181 4.39 16.23 17.28
C GLN A 181 5.63 15.66 16.55
N VAL A 182 5.47 15.21 15.30
CA VAL A 182 6.53 14.54 14.56
C VAL A 182 7.27 15.45 13.59
N PHE A 183 6.72 16.62 13.29
CA PHE A 183 7.34 17.59 12.40
C PHE A 183 8.56 18.24 13.06
N ARG A 184 9.64 18.38 12.29
CA ARG A 184 10.81 19.17 12.68
C ARG A 184 11.15 20.17 11.56
N PRO A 185 11.32 21.46 11.89
CA PRO A 185 11.82 22.46 10.94
C PRO A 185 13.22 22.09 10.39
N GLY A 186 13.54 22.57 9.20
CA GLY A 186 14.85 22.36 8.59
C GLY A 186 14.97 21.09 7.76
N PHE A 187 14.02 20.17 7.82
CA PHE A 187 14.00 18.97 6.99
C PHE A 187 13.11 19.13 5.75
N ARG A 188 13.50 18.44 4.66
CA ARG A 188 12.78 18.42 3.39
C ARG A 188 12.06 17.08 3.24
N TYR A 189 10.79 17.03 3.63
CA TYR A 189 10.00 15.81 3.63
C TYR A 189 9.61 15.36 2.21
N SER A 190 9.67 14.06 1.99
CA SER A 190 9.38 13.43 0.70
C SER A 190 8.10 12.63 0.68
N LYS A 191 7.63 12.18 1.84
CA LYS A 191 6.47 11.28 1.96
C LYS A 191 5.75 11.52 3.27
N ALA A 192 4.42 11.44 3.21
CA ALA A 192 3.58 11.22 4.39
C ALA A 192 2.74 9.95 4.22
N GLU A 193 2.34 9.38 5.33
CA GLU A 193 1.59 8.13 5.40
C GLU A 193 0.59 8.18 6.55
N VAL A 194 -0.61 7.66 6.29
CA VAL A 194 -1.65 7.40 7.27
C VAL A 194 -1.98 5.91 7.20
N LEU A 195 -1.86 5.22 8.33
CA LEU A 195 -2.18 3.80 8.49
C LEU A 195 -3.28 3.65 9.53
N LEU A 196 -4.42 3.12 9.13
CA LEU A 196 -5.52 2.77 10.01
C LEU A 196 -5.34 1.34 10.49
N MET A 197 -5.44 1.13 11.80
CA MET A 197 -5.17 -0.15 12.46
C MET A 197 -6.28 -0.50 13.45
N GLY A 198 -6.35 -1.78 13.82
CA GLY A 198 -7.39 -2.27 14.74
C GLY A 198 -8.77 -2.10 14.12
N LEU A 199 -8.90 -2.44 12.84
CA LEU A 199 -10.15 -2.38 12.12
C LEU A 199 -11.08 -3.48 12.59
N ARG A 200 -12.36 -3.13 12.81
CA ARG A 200 -13.41 -4.05 13.26
C ARG A 200 -14.74 -3.69 12.66
N ALA A 201 -15.64 -4.65 12.61
CA ALA A 201 -17.03 -4.40 12.26
C ALA A 201 -17.75 -3.59 13.37
N PRO A 202 -18.79 -2.82 13.05
CA PRO A 202 -19.50 -1.99 14.03
C PRO A 202 -20.09 -2.76 15.23
N GLY A 203 -20.35 -4.06 15.10
CA GLY A 203 -20.88 -4.92 16.18
C GLY A 203 -19.82 -5.57 17.07
N ASP A 204 -18.52 -5.48 16.72
CA ASP A 204 -17.44 -6.20 17.43
C ASP A 204 -16.94 -5.48 18.70
N PHE A 205 -17.54 -4.36 19.05
CA PHE A 205 -17.15 -3.60 20.23
C PHE A 205 -18.06 -3.96 21.40
N SER A 206 -17.46 -4.41 22.51
CA SER A 206 -18.18 -4.61 23.74
C SER A 206 -18.90 -3.33 24.14
N GLY A 207 -20.18 -3.46 24.48
CA GLY A 207 -21.04 -2.33 24.84
C GLY A 207 -20.70 -1.80 26.23
N ASP A 208 -19.50 -1.25 26.42
CA ASP A 208 -19.21 -0.48 27.63
C ASP A 208 -20.17 0.72 27.63
N LEU A 209 -21.04 0.74 28.64
CA LEU A 209 -22.06 1.79 28.83
C LEU A 209 -21.43 3.17 29.09
N PHE A 210 -20.21 3.20 29.60
CA PHE A 210 -19.47 4.42 29.91
C PHE A 210 -18.49 4.86 28.81
N ALA A 211 -18.28 4.03 27.80
CA ALA A 211 -17.41 4.40 26.68
C ALA A 211 -18.06 5.47 25.78
N ALA A 212 -17.28 6.47 25.45
CA ALA A 212 -17.71 7.45 24.44
C ALA A 212 -17.99 6.76 23.12
N ARG A 213 -19.12 7.10 22.49
CA ARG A 213 -19.54 6.55 21.21
C ARG A 213 -19.61 7.65 20.16
N GLN A 214 -19.46 7.26 18.90
CA GLN A 214 -19.68 8.18 17.80
C GLN A 214 -21.14 8.65 17.77
N PRO A 215 -21.40 9.97 17.72
CA PRO A 215 -22.78 10.47 17.59
C PRO A 215 -23.40 9.99 16.26
N PRO A 216 -24.66 9.54 16.25
CA PRO A 216 -25.34 9.04 15.02
C PRO A 216 -25.38 10.08 13.88
N THR A 217 -25.41 11.37 14.23
CA THR A 217 -25.37 12.47 13.26
C THR A 217 -24.07 12.49 12.45
N ARG A 218 -22.96 12.00 13.02
CA ARG A 218 -21.66 11.91 12.32
C ARG A 218 -21.66 10.81 11.26
N ASP A 219 -22.24 9.65 11.55
CA ASP A 219 -22.37 8.57 10.57
C ASP A 219 -23.16 9.04 9.35
N ARG A 220 -24.30 9.71 9.61
CA ARG A 220 -25.13 10.27 8.54
C ARG A 220 -24.37 11.32 7.70
N ALA A 221 -23.62 12.21 8.35
CA ALA A 221 -22.82 13.21 7.65
C ALA A 221 -21.74 12.56 6.76
N MET A 222 -21.09 11.50 7.23
CA MET A 222 -20.10 10.78 6.43
C MET A 222 -20.72 10.05 5.26
N GLN A 223 -21.90 9.46 5.44
CA GLN A 223 -22.66 8.82 4.36
C GLN A 223 -23.04 9.84 3.28
N VAL A 224 -23.62 10.98 3.65
CA VAL A 224 -23.96 12.05 2.71
C VAL A 224 -22.73 12.56 1.96
N MET A 225 -21.58 12.69 2.64
CA MET A 225 -20.33 13.08 1.99
C MET A 225 -19.89 12.05 0.94
N ASP A 226 -20.02 10.76 1.24
CA ASP A 226 -19.65 9.69 0.30
C ASP A 226 -20.63 9.63 -0.88
N ASP A 227 -21.93 9.79 -0.66
CA ASP A 227 -22.96 9.81 -1.70
C ASP A 227 -22.75 10.98 -2.67
N ILE A 228 -22.44 12.18 -2.15
CA ILE A 228 -22.10 13.33 -2.96
C ILE A 228 -20.85 13.05 -3.82
N ASN A 229 -19.80 12.51 -3.21
CA ASN A 229 -18.55 12.22 -3.92
C ASN A 229 -18.70 11.06 -4.93
N GLN A 230 -19.61 10.14 -4.71
CA GLN A 230 -19.93 9.08 -5.67
C GLN A 230 -20.71 9.63 -6.85
N ARG A 231 -21.67 10.50 -6.62
CA ARG A 231 -22.57 11.04 -7.66
C ARG A 231 -21.91 12.10 -8.55
N TRP A 232 -21.14 13.01 -7.94
CA TRP A 232 -20.55 14.17 -8.67
C TRP A 232 -19.04 14.11 -8.82
N GLY A 233 -18.44 13.02 -8.42
CA GLY A 233 -17.00 12.79 -8.56
C GLY A 233 -16.23 12.98 -7.25
N ARG A 234 -15.12 12.26 -7.15
CA ARG A 234 -14.29 12.22 -5.94
C ARG A 234 -13.73 13.61 -5.60
N GLY A 235 -13.96 14.06 -4.38
CA GLY A 235 -13.45 15.33 -3.85
C GLY A 235 -14.36 16.53 -4.10
N THR A 236 -15.57 16.33 -4.63
CA THR A 236 -16.60 17.35 -4.72
C THR A 236 -16.91 17.93 -3.34
N LEU A 237 -17.18 17.07 -2.38
CA LEU A 237 -17.28 17.46 -0.97
C LEU A 237 -16.06 16.93 -0.21
N ARG A 238 -15.37 17.79 0.52
CA ARG A 238 -14.16 17.46 1.25
C ARG A 238 -14.03 18.28 2.53
N VAL A 239 -13.17 17.83 3.45
CA VAL A 239 -12.81 18.59 4.64
C VAL A 239 -12.07 19.88 4.22
N ALA A 240 -12.33 21.00 4.85
CA ALA A 240 -11.76 22.31 4.49
C ALA A 240 -10.22 22.35 4.50
N SER A 241 -9.57 21.49 5.28
CA SER A 241 -8.10 21.34 5.31
C SER A 241 -7.53 20.63 4.06
N VAL A 242 -8.37 20.12 3.17
CA VAL A 242 -7.93 19.45 1.93
C VAL A 242 -7.99 20.44 0.76
N PRO A 243 -6.85 20.78 0.13
CA PRO A 243 -6.82 21.75 -0.97
C PRO A 243 -7.52 21.22 -2.23
N LEU A 244 -8.00 22.13 -3.07
CA LEU A 244 -8.61 21.79 -4.36
C LEU A 244 -7.56 21.21 -5.32
N VAL A 245 -6.48 21.95 -5.49
CA VAL A 245 -5.34 21.60 -6.33
C VAL A 245 -4.09 21.62 -5.42
N PRO A 246 -3.62 20.46 -4.94
CA PRO A 246 -2.46 20.43 -4.08
C PRO A 246 -1.18 20.69 -4.86
N ALA A 247 -0.43 21.73 -4.50
CA ALA A 247 0.89 22.02 -5.09
C ALA A 247 1.89 20.86 -4.86
N TRP A 248 1.75 20.17 -3.75
CA TRP A 248 2.55 18.99 -3.39
C TRP A 248 2.12 17.69 -4.10
N GLY A 249 1.12 17.73 -4.97
CA GLY A 249 0.62 16.57 -5.67
C GLY A 249 1.73 15.85 -6.45
N MET A 250 1.68 14.52 -6.48
CA MET A 250 2.64 13.73 -7.26
C MET A 250 2.52 14.09 -8.74
N LYS A 251 3.62 14.48 -9.37
CA LYS A 251 3.69 14.73 -10.82
C LYS A 251 3.44 13.43 -11.59
N ARG A 252 2.57 13.49 -12.60
CA ARG A 252 2.18 12.36 -13.45
C ARG A 252 2.34 12.73 -14.92
N GLU A 253 3.53 13.15 -15.29
CA GLU A 253 3.80 13.67 -16.65
C GLU A 253 4.06 12.54 -17.65
N MET A 254 4.40 11.34 -17.18
CA MET A 254 4.77 10.18 -18.01
C MET A 254 3.71 9.06 -17.91
N MET A 255 2.43 9.41 -17.87
CA MET A 255 1.36 8.41 -17.90
C MET A 255 1.07 7.96 -19.33
N SER A 256 0.93 6.66 -19.53
CA SER A 256 0.31 6.12 -20.73
C SER A 256 -1.16 6.51 -20.80
N GLN A 257 -1.72 6.49 -22.01
CA GLN A 257 -3.15 6.69 -22.21
C GLN A 257 -3.97 5.58 -21.53
N SER A 258 -5.18 5.92 -21.11
CA SER A 258 -6.07 5.00 -20.38
C SER A 258 -6.96 4.22 -21.37
N TYR A 259 -6.36 3.40 -22.21
CA TYR A 259 -7.03 2.70 -23.31
C TYR A 259 -8.19 1.79 -22.86
N THR A 260 -8.18 1.30 -21.62
CA THR A 260 -9.20 0.40 -21.10
C THR A 260 -10.34 1.08 -20.36
N THR A 261 -10.19 2.38 -20.04
CA THR A 261 -11.15 3.10 -19.18
C THR A 261 -11.64 4.43 -19.79
N ARG A 262 -11.03 4.86 -20.87
CA ARG A 262 -11.38 6.13 -21.54
C ARG A 262 -11.44 5.93 -23.06
N ILE A 263 -12.66 5.88 -23.60
CA ILE A 263 -12.91 5.67 -25.04
C ILE A 263 -12.36 6.82 -25.88
N ASP A 264 -12.39 8.06 -25.34
CA ASP A 264 -11.84 9.26 -25.99
C ASP A 264 -10.32 9.22 -26.19
N GLN A 265 -9.62 8.30 -25.52
CA GLN A 265 -8.17 8.10 -25.64
C GLN A 265 -7.79 6.90 -26.53
N LEU A 266 -8.76 6.21 -27.12
CA LEU A 266 -8.47 5.17 -28.10
C LEU A 266 -7.86 5.78 -29.37
N TRP A 267 -6.97 5.02 -29.99
CA TRP A 267 -6.37 5.42 -31.26
C TRP A 267 -7.44 5.39 -32.36
N THR A 268 -7.60 6.49 -33.08
CA THR A 268 -8.46 6.55 -34.24
C THR A 268 -7.67 6.05 -35.46
N ILE A 269 -8.10 4.94 -36.04
CA ILE A 269 -7.56 4.44 -37.32
C ILE A 269 -8.30 5.19 -38.42
N ARG A 270 -7.56 5.86 -39.26
CA ARG A 270 -8.10 6.42 -40.51
C ARG A 270 -7.98 5.31 -41.56
N GLY A 271 -9.13 4.80 -42.02
CA GLY A 271 -9.23 3.91 -43.18
C GLY A 271 -8.98 4.65 -44.50
#